data_662b5c1f0520886af73eba6409861eec
#
_entry.id   662b5c1f0520886af73eba6409861eec
#
_cell.length_a   1.000
_cell.length_b   1.000
_cell.length_c   1.000
_cell.angle_alpha   90.00
_cell.angle_beta   90.00
_cell.angle_gamma   90.00
#
_symmetry.space_group_name_H-M   'P 1'
#
loop_
_entity.id
_entity.type
_entity.pdbx_description
1 polymer ?
#
loop_
_entity_poly.entity_id
_entity_poly.type
_entity_poly.pdbx_seq_one_letter_code
_entity_poly.pdbx_strand_id
1 'polypeptide(L)'
;MLRLKDVTKTFGTQTVLKNITTEFNDHETTVLVGPSGSGKSTLLRSLNLLERPESGTYDCDGIELDFAKKITKKETLAVRQKTEMVFQDYNLFPHLTVLKNVMEGPVHVLKEDKQTAKKRALE
;
A
#
# COMPACT_ATOMS: atom_id res chain seq x y z
N MET A 1 4.23 -12.76 1.81
CA MET A 1 2.94 -13.17 1.16
C MET A 1 1.80 -12.28 1.66
N LEU A 2 0.88 -11.87 0.77
CA LEU A 2 -0.30 -11.07 1.13
C LEU A 2 -1.56 -11.89 0.82
N ARG A 3 -2.56 -11.85 1.71
CA ARG A 3 -3.85 -12.52 1.52
C ARG A 3 -5.01 -11.59 1.83
N LEU A 4 -5.98 -11.57 0.94
CA LEU A 4 -7.29 -10.96 1.17
C LEU A 4 -8.35 -12.07 1.21
N LYS A 5 -9.31 -11.95 2.12
CA LYS A 5 -10.45 -12.86 2.20
C LYS A 5 -11.75 -12.09 2.43
N ASP A 6 -12.71 -12.32 1.54
CA ASP A 6 -14.07 -11.75 1.57
C ASP A 6 -14.09 -10.21 1.66
N VAL A 7 -13.12 -9.56 1.00
CA VAL A 7 -12.94 -8.11 1.10
C VAL A 7 -13.97 -7.37 0.25
N THR A 8 -14.68 -6.44 0.89
CA THR A 8 -15.69 -5.60 0.23
C THR A 8 -15.36 -4.13 0.43
N LYS A 9 -15.42 -3.35 -0.66
CA LYS A 9 -15.25 -1.90 -0.67
C LYS A 9 -16.37 -1.22 -1.44
N THR A 10 -17.03 -0.27 -0.79
CA THR A 10 -18.13 0.51 -1.35
C THR A 10 -17.81 2.02 -1.30
N PHE A 11 -18.15 2.75 -2.34
CA PHE A 11 -18.10 4.20 -2.39
C PHE A 11 -19.54 4.73 -2.61
N GLY A 12 -20.11 5.37 -1.58
CA GLY A 12 -21.50 5.76 -1.60
C GLY A 12 -22.42 4.56 -1.80
N THR A 13 -23.12 4.49 -2.93
CA THR A 13 -24.01 3.36 -3.29
C THR A 13 -23.34 2.31 -4.18
N GLN A 14 -22.11 2.56 -4.66
CA GLN A 14 -21.42 1.68 -5.59
C GLN A 14 -20.42 0.77 -4.88
N THR A 15 -20.67 -0.53 -4.91
CA THR A 15 -19.71 -1.53 -4.46
C THR A 15 -18.68 -1.81 -5.54
N VAL A 16 -17.42 -1.48 -5.28
CA VAL A 16 -16.30 -1.58 -6.21
C VAL A 16 -15.54 -2.90 -6.04
N LEU A 17 -15.30 -3.33 -4.79
CA LEU A 17 -14.77 -4.64 -4.48
C LEU A 17 -15.90 -5.47 -3.83
N LYS A 18 -16.20 -6.65 -4.37
CA LYS A 18 -17.28 -7.52 -3.90
C LYS A 18 -16.71 -8.86 -3.47
N ASN A 19 -16.58 -9.09 -2.16
CA ASN A 19 -16.11 -10.35 -1.57
C ASN A 19 -14.84 -10.86 -2.25
N ILE A 20 -13.85 -9.99 -2.41
CA ILE A 20 -12.60 -10.36 -3.07
C ILE A 20 -11.79 -11.26 -2.15
N THR A 21 -11.46 -12.44 -2.65
CA THR A 21 -10.55 -13.39 -2.02
C THR A 21 -9.43 -13.69 -2.99
N THR A 22 -8.19 -13.36 -2.61
CA THR A 22 -7.01 -13.54 -3.44
C THR A 22 -5.74 -13.59 -2.60
N GLU A 23 -4.69 -14.17 -3.18
CA GLU A 23 -3.35 -14.27 -2.59
C GLU A 23 -2.31 -13.70 -3.55
N PHE A 24 -1.26 -13.11 -2.98
CA PHE A 24 -0.09 -12.62 -3.71
C PHE A 24 1.14 -13.27 -3.08
N ASN A 25 1.80 -14.12 -3.84
CA ASN A 25 2.95 -14.87 -3.36
C ASN A 25 4.23 -14.02 -3.38
N ASP A 26 5.16 -14.38 -2.52
CA ASP A 26 6.49 -13.76 -2.54
C ASP A 26 7.25 -14.17 -3.80
N HIS A 27 8.08 -13.26 -4.29
CA HIS A 27 8.92 -13.46 -5.49
C HIS A 27 8.15 -13.70 -6.79
N GLU A 28 6.86 -13.39 -6.83
CA GLU A 28 6.03 -13.46 -8.03
C GLU A 28 5.55 -12.08 -8.47
N THR A 29 5.35 -11.91 -9.77
CA THR A 29 4.71 -10.72 -10.32
C THR A 29 3.26 -11.04 -10.66
N THR A 30 2.34 -10.36 -9.98
CA THR A 30 0.90 -10.45 -10.27
C THR A 30 0.46 -9.26 -11.09
N VAL A 31 -0.23 -9.49 -12.20
CA VAL A 31 -0.77 -8.44 -13.07
C VAL A 31 -2.29 -8.39 -12.95
N LEU A 32 -2.83 -7.21 -12.62
CA LEU A 32 -4.27 -6.95 -12.58
C LEU A 32 -4.72 -6.38 -13.93
N VAL A 33 -5.57 -7.09 -14.64
CA VAL A 33 -6.09 -6.70 -15.96
C VAL A 33 -7.60 -6.45 -15.86
N GLY A 34 -8.08 -5.44 -16.55
CA GLY A 34 -9.50 -5.12 -16.63
C GLY A 34 -9.75 -3.70 -17.13
N PRO A 35 -11.00 -3.35 -17.49
CA PRO A 35 -11.36 -2.03 -17.99
C PRO A 35 -11.14 -0.93 -16.94
N SER A 36 -11.19 0.33 -17.39
CA SER A 36 -11.19 1.47 -16.46
C SER A 36 -12.38 1.37 -15.50
N GLY A 37 -12.17 1.71 -14.24
CA GLY A 37 -13.23 1.66 -13.20
C GLY A 37 -13.52 0.26 -12.64
N SER A 38 -12.80 -0.79 -13.03
CA SER A 38 -13.05 -2.16 -12.54
C SER A 38 -12.52 -2.45 -11.13
N GLY A 39 -12.01 -1.44 -10.42
CA GLY A 39 -11.54 -1.58 -9.02
C GLY A 39 -10.06 -1.93 -8.83
N LYS A 40 -9.25 -2.03 -9.90
CA LYS A 40 -7.83 -2.38 -9.82
C LYS A 40 -7.04 -1.48 -8.86
N SER A 41 -7.16 -0.16 -9.06
CA SER A 41 -6.49 0.82 -8.19
C SER A 41 -7.03 0.81 -6.75
N THR A 42 -8.33 0.55 -6.58
CA THR A 42 -8.94 0.39 -5.27
C THR A 42 -8.39 -0.82 -4.53
N LEU A 43 -8.21 -1.95 -5.24
CA LEU A 43 -7.61 -3.15 -4.67
C LEU A 43 -6.16 -2.89 -4.23
N LEU A 44 -5.33 -2.29 -5.09
CA LEU A 44 -3.94 -1.94 -4.78
C LEU A 44 -3.85 -0.98 -3.58
N ARG A 45 -4.71 0.06 -3.54
CA ARG A 45 -4.76 1.00 -2.41
C ARG A 45 -5.22 0.33 -1.12
N SER A 46 -6.06 -0.71 -1.21
CA SER A 46 -6.48 -1.48 -0.03
C SER A 46 -5.33 -2.30 0.56
N LEU A 47 -4.44 -2.85 -0.27
CA LEU A 47 -3.25 -3.57 0.17
C LEU A 47 -2.26 -2.68 0.95
N ASN A 48 -2.16 -1.41 0.60
CA ASN A 48 -1.33 -0.43 1.31
C ASN A 48 -2.10 0.39 2.37
N LEU A 49 -3.37 0.03 2.65
CA LEU A 49 -4.27 0.73 3.57
C LEU A 49 -4.43 2.24 3.26
N LEU A 50 -4.30 2.64 1.98
CA LEU A 50 -4.66 3.97 1.50
C LEU A 50 -6.17 4.09 1.29
N GLU A 51 -6.80 2.97 0.90
CA GLU A 51 -8.25 2.78 0.95
C GLU A 51 -8.56 1.72 2.00
N ARG A 52 -9.60 1.95 2.79
CA ARG A 52 -10.01 0.99 3.80
C ARG A 52 -11.31 0.31 3.37
N PRO A 53 -11.30 -1.00 3.12
CA PRO A 53 -12.51 -1.78 2.95
C PRO A 53 -13.42 -1.74 4.19
N GLU A 54 -14.69 -2.04 4.03
CA GLU A 54 -15.66 -2.10 5.11
C GLU A 54 -15.72 -3.48 5.78
N SER A 55 -15.33 -4.55 5.04
CA SER A 55 -15.36 -5.92 5.56
C SER A 55 -14.31 -6.79 4.91
N GLY A 56 -14.13 -7.98 5.49
CA GLY A 56 -13.13 -8.96 5.10
C GLY A 56 -11.88 -8.90 5.95
N THR A 57 -10.96 -9.80 5.69
CA THR A 57 -9.69 -9.90 6.42
C THR A 57 -8.51 -9.71 5.46
N TYR A 58 -7.42 -9.20 6.01
CA TYR A 58 -6.16 -8.99 5.30
C TYR A 58 -5.00 -9.50 6.15
N ASP A 59 -4.23 -10.41 5.61
CA ASP A 59 -2.94 -10.84 6.17
C ASP A 59 -1.80 -10.26 5.33
N CYS A 60 -0.99 -9.43 5.95
CA CYS A 60 0.20 -8.85 5.37
C CYS A 60 1.44 -9.44 6.04
N ASP A 61 1.90 -10.56 5.53
CA ASP A 61 3.11 -11.23 6.03
C ASP A 61 3.09 -11.42 7.55
N GLY A 62 2.00 -12.01 8.07
CA GLY A 62 1.75 -12.29 9.48
C GLY A 62 1.14 -11.12 10.27
N ILE A 63 0.81 -10.00 9.64
CA ILE A 63 0.03 -8.92 10.23
C ILE A 63 -1.43 -9.13 9.82
N GLU A 64 -2.23 -9.72 10.73
CA GLU A 64 -3.64 -10.00 10.47
C GLU A 64 -4.52 -8.81 10.83
N LEU A 65 -5.34 -8.37 9.89
CA LEU A 65 -6.30 -7.27 10.03
C LEU A 65 -7.71 -7.74 9.71
N ASP A 66 -8.67 -7.27 10.49
CA ASP A 66 -10.10 -7.39 10.22
C ASP A 66 -10.65 -5.99 9.87
N PHE A 67 -11.06 -5.80 8.63
CA PHE A 67 -11.54 -4.49 8.16
C PHE A 67 -12.83 -4.03 8.84
N ALA A 68 -13.63 -4.94 9.37
CA ALA A 68 -14.82 -4.59 10.16
C ALA A 68 -14.46 -3.97 11.52
N LYS A 69 -13.23 -4.19 12.01
CA LYS A 69 -12.72 -3.63 13.25
C LYS A 69 -11.90 -2.37 13.02
N LYS A 70 -11.71 -1.57 14.07
CA LYS A 70 -10.85 -0.39 14.01
C LYS A 70 -9.38 -0.79 13.85
N ILE A 71 -8.79 -0.46 12.71
CA ILE A 71 -7.35 -0.60 12.48
C ILE A 71 -6.62 0.56 13.15
N THR A 72 -5.64 0.26 13.98
CA THR A 72 -4.85 1.24 14.71
C THR A 72 -3.79 1.90 13.82
N LYS A 73 -3.26 3.05 14.25
CA LYS A 73 -2.13 3.69 13.57
C LYS A 73 -0.88 2.81 13.55
N LYS A 74 -0.67 2.01 14.61
CA LYS A 74 0.47 1.09 14.72
C LYS A 74 0.37 -0.02 13.67
N GLU A 75 -0.80 -0.65 13.51
CA GLU A 75 -1.05 -1.68 12.50
C GLU A 75 -0.91 -1.11 11.08
N THR A 76 -1.49 0.08 10.83
CA THR A 76 -1.35 0.77 9.54
C THR A 76 0.12 1.01 9.20
N LEU A 77 0.92 1.48 10.15
CA LEU A 77 2.34 1.73 9.94
C LEU A 77 3.11 0.44 9.69
N ALA A 78 2.80 -0.63 10.43
CA ALA A 78 3.42 -1.94 10.26
C ALA A 78 3.19 -2.51 8.85
N VAL A 79 1.97 -2.40 8.31
CA VAL A 79 1.66 -2.80 6.93
C VAL A 79 2.42 -1.94 5.93
N ARG A 80 2.44 -0.62 6.09
CA ARG A 80 3.13 0.31 5.18
C ARG A 80 4.66 0.18 5.20
N GLN A 81 5.23 -0.38 6.25
CA GLN A 81 6.66 -0.72 6.28
C GLN A 81 6.99 -1.97 5.46
N LYS A 82 5.99 -2.82 5.17
CA LYS A 82 6.14 -4.04 4.36
C LYS A 82 5.64 -3.87 2.92
N THR A 83 4.91 -2.79 2.63
CA THR A 83 4.29 -2.54 1.33
C THR A 83 4.69 -1.16 0.82
N GLU A 84 5.05 -1.07 -0.44
CA GLU A 84 5.32 0.19 -1.13
C GLU A 84 4.34 0.37 -2.29
N MET A 85 4.06 1.61 -2.65
CA MET A 85 3.16 1.93 -3.76
C MET A 85 3.79 2.98 -4.66
N VAL A 86 3.89 2.64 -5.94
CA VAL A 86 4.25 3.60 -6.99
C VAL A 86 2.97 4.10 -7.64
N PHE A 87 2.75 5.40 -7.62
CA PHE A 87 1.60 6.06 -8.23
C PHE A 87 1.85 6.35 -9.71
N GLN A 88 0.77 6.48 -10.48
CA GLN A 88 0.83 6.76 -11.92
C GLN A 88 1.56 8.09 -12.22
N ASP A 89 1.37 9.12 -11.39
CA ASP A 89 1.98 10.43 -11.52
C ASP A 89 3.27 10.59 -10.68
N TYR A 90 3.85 9.47 -10.23
CA TYR A 90 5.04 9.37 -9.38
C TYR A 90 4.94 10.10 -8.03
N ASN A 91 4.11 11.11 -7.88
CA ASN A 91 3.88 11.92 -6.67
C ASN A 91 5.16 12.46 -6.04
N LEU A 92 6.10 12.91 -6.86
CA LEU A 92 7.32 13.54 -6.39
C LEU A 92 7.04 14.94 -5.84
N PHE A 93 7.81 15.34 -4.86
CA PHE A 93 7.79 16.72 -4.36
C PHE A 93 8.45 17.65 -5.38
N PRO A 94 7.70 18.54 -6.08
CA PRO A 94 8.23 19.33 -7.20
C PRO A 94 9.26 20.38 -6.76
N HIS A 95 9.26 20.76 -5.49
CA HIS A 95 10.20 21.71 -4.90
C HIS A 95 11.51 21.06 -4.41
N LEU A 96 11.62 19.72 -4.50
CA LEU A 96 12.80 18.98 -4.11
C LEU A 96 13.56 18.48 -5.35
N THR A 97 14.88 18.37 -5.23
CA THR A 97 15.70 17.67 -6.23
C THR A 97 15.41 16.17 -6.24
N VAL A 98 15.79 15.45 -7.29
CA VAL A 98 15.67 13.99 -7.38
C VAL A 98 16.29 13.32 -6.14
N LEU A 99 17.53 13.66 -5.82
CA LEU A 99 18.23 13.12 -4.65
C LEU A 99 17.46 13.35 -3.35
N LYS A 100 16.89 14.54 -3.13
CA LYS A 100 16.10 14.83 -1.94
C LYS A 100 14.80 14.05 -1.91
N ASN A 101 14.13 13.85 -3.06
CA ASN A 101 12.96 12.98 -3.15
C ASN A 101 13.27 11.54 -2.74
N VAL A 102 14.39 10.98 -3.20
CA VAL A 102 14.82 9.61 -2.82
C VAL A 102 15.15 9.54 -1.33
N MET A 103 15.74 10.58 -0.76
CA MET A 103 16.11 10.63 0.66
C MET A 103 14.95 10.90 1.62
N GLU A 104 13.79 11.34 1.12
CA GLU A 104 12.67 11.82 1.96
C GLU A 104 12.18 10.73 2.93
N GLY A 105 11.89 9.53 2.41
CA GLY A 105 11.48 8.38 3.23
C GLY A 105 12.53 7.98 4.26
N PRO A 106 13.77 7.66 3.84
CA PRO A 106 14.86 7.31 4.74
C PRO A 106 15.08 8.29 5.88
N VAL A 107 15.16 9.59 5.57
CA VAL A 107 15.46 10.62 6.59
C VAL A 107 14.26 10.90 7.49
N HIS A 108 13.06 11.11 6.91
CA HIS A 108 11.92 11.61 7.68
C HIS A 108 11.05 10.51 8.29
N VAL A 109 10.96 9.34 7.65
CA VAL A 109 10.17 8.21 8.14
C VAL A 109 11.03 7.23 8.94
N LEU A 110 12.15 6.77 8.37
CA LEU A 110 13.03 5.79 9.00
C LEU A 110 14.01 6.42 10.00
N LYS A 111 14.09 7.77 10.06
CA LYS A 111 15.01 8.53 10.94
C LYS A 111 16.49 8.21 10.70
N GLU A 112 16.82 7.84 9.48
CA GLU A 112 18.19 7.57 9.07
C GLU A 112 19.03 8.85 9.04
N ASP A 113 20.33 8.73 9.34
CA ASP A 113 21.26 9.84 9.20
C ASP A 113 21.35 10.33 7.76
N LYS A 114 21.37 11.65 7.57
CA LYS A 114 21.37 12.27 6.23
C LYS A 114 22.54 11.87 5.34
N GLN A 115 23.73 11.66 5.92
CA GLN A 115 24.90 11.27 5.13
C GLN A 115 24.77 9.82 4.65
N THR A 116 24.30 8.94 5.50
CA THR A 116 24.00 7.53 5.18
C THR A 116 22.90 7.43 4.13
N ALA A 117 21.79 8.15 4.31
CA ALA A 117 20.69 8.20 3.34
C ALA A 117 21.17 8.74 1.98
N LYS A 118 22.02 9.78 1.97
CA LYS A 118 22.59 10.34 0.74
C LYS A 118 23.49 9.34 0.01
N LYS A 119 24.37 8.63 0.73
CA LYS A 119 25.26 7.63 0.13
C LYS A 119 24.43 6.53 -0.55
N ARG A 120 23.45 5.97 0.15
CA ARG A 120 22.55 4.95 -0.39
C ARG A 120 21.69 5.42 -1.58
N ALA A 121 21.28 6.69 -1.58
CA ALA A 121 20.49 7.27 -2.67
C ALA A 121 21.31 7.54 -3.94
N LEU A 122 22.63 7.51 -3.88
CA LEU A 122 23.54 7.70 -5.02
C LEU A 122 24.06 6.38 -5.60
N GLU A 123 23.86 5.25 -4.95
CA GLU A 123 24.15 3.89 -5.43
C GLU A 123 23.06 3.39 -6.39
#